data_b5cdf400e5ca6d5c133f63112c467621
#
_entry.id   b5cdf400e5ca6d5c133f63112c467621
#
_cell.length_a   1.000
_cell.length_b   1.000
_cell.length_c   1.000
_cell.angle_alpha   90.00
_cell.angle_beta   90.00
_cell.angle_gamma   90.00
#
_symmetry.space_group_name_H-M   'P 1'
#
loop_
_entity.id
_entity.type
_entity.pdbx_description
1 polymer ?
#
loop_
_entity_poly.entity_id
_entity_poly.type
_entity_poly.pdbx_seq_one_letter_code
_entity_poly.pdbx_strand_id
1 'polypeptide(L)'
;MNRTRWHFGLASTLLLFFALSLASPCFSGTLQLKVGPNGCFMRKEIQSVKELRYKNIVRQGLDYSCGSAALATIIKYYYGRNALTEQDIVKDILEKGDDARIKDKGFSLLDLKQYAERQGFRAEGYKIEADQLSQLSI
;
A
#
# COMPACT_ATOMS: atom_id res chain seq x y z
N MET A 1 -34.19 -33.97 -34.31
CA MET A 1 -33.65 -34.42 -33.04
C MET A 1 -32.15 -34.10 -33.05
N ASN A 2 -31.59 -33.43 -32.02
CA ASN A 2 -30.18 -33.09 -31.76
C ASN A 2 -29.51 -31.90 -32.49
N ARG A 3 -30.19 -30.75 -32.63
CA ARG A 3 -29.51 -29.51 -33.04
C ARG A 3 -29.07 -28.59 -31.88
N THR A 4 -29.52 -28.83 -30.66
CA THR A 4 -29.28 -27.95 -29.49
C THR A 4 -28.02 -28.23 -28.69
N ARG A 5 -27.37 -29.38 -28.87
CA ARG A 5 -26.18 -29.76 -28.09
C ARG A 5 -24.86 -29.14 -28.58
N TRP A 6 -24.79 -28.70 -29.81
CA TRP A 6 -23.57 -28.16 -30.42
C TRP A 6 -23.30 -26.67 -30.05
N HIS A 7 -24.35 -25.91 -29.75
CA HIS A 7 -24.21 -24.50 -29.40
C HIS A 7 -23.68 -24.29 -27.95
N PHE A 8 -23.90 -25.20 -27.03
CA PHE A 8 -23.39 -25.11 -25.68
C PHE A 8 -21.88 -25.37 -25.59
N GLY A 9 -21.33 -26.22 -26.42
CA GLY A 9 -19.88 -26.48 -26.45
C GLY A 9 -19.07 -25.31 -27.00
N LEU A 10 -19.55 -24.67 -28.06
CA LEU A 10 -18.88 -23.51 -28.67
C LEU A 10 -18.91 -22.26 -27.77
N ALA A 11 -20.03 -22.02 -27.08
CA ALA A 11 -20.13 -20.90 -26.14
C ALA A 11 -19.20 -21.06 -24.90
N SER A 12 -19.08 -22.30 -24.41
CA SER A 12 -18.20 -22.60 -23.27
C SER A 12 -16.72 -22.46 -23.61
N THR A 13 -16.30 -22.90 -24.78
CA THR A 13 -14.90 -22.75 -25.25
C THR A 13 -14.54 -21.29 -25.53
N LEU A 14 -15.46 -20.49 -26.06
CA LEU A 14 -15.24 -19.06 -26.32
C LEU A 14 -15.10 -18.26 -25.01
N LEU A 15 -15.88 -18.60 -23.97
CA LEU A 15 -15.78 -18.00 -22.64
C LEU A 15 -14.45 -18.33 -21.94
N LEU A 16 -13.95 -19.55 -22.11
CA LEU A 16 -12.65 -19.97 -21.56
C LEU A 16 -11.48 -19.22 -22.22
N PHE A 17 -11.54 -19.03 -23.56
CA PHE A 17 -10.53 -18.25 -24.28
C PHE A 17 -10.55 -16.77 -23.90
N PHE A 18 -11.71 -16.19 -23.66
CA PHE A 18 -11.84 -14.79 -23.24
C PHE A 18 -11.31 -14.56 -21.80
N ALA A 19 -11.53 -15.52 -20.90
CA ALA A 19 -10.99 -15.45 -19.53
C ALA A 19 -9.45 -15.55 -19.47
N LEU A 20 -8.84 -16.29 -20.41
CA LEU A 20 -7.37 -16.46 -20.46
C LEU A 20 -6.66 -15.22 -21.03
N SER A 21 -7.33 -14.37 -21.80
CA SER A 21 -6.75 -13.16 -22.41
C SER A 21 -6.64 -11.98 -21.44
N LEU A 22 -7.27 -12.04 -20.25
CA LEU A 22 -7.25 -10.98 -19.23
C LEU A 22 -6.07 -11.07 -18.26
N ALA A 23 -5.29 -12.15 -18.30
CA ALA A 23 -4.08 -12.30 -17.52
C ALA A 23 -2.90 -11.61 -18.23
N SER A 24 -2.88 -10.28 -18.24
CA SER A 24 -1.69 -9.53 -18.68
C SER A 24 -0.61 -9.64 -17.58
N PRO A 25 0.53 -10.30 -17.85
CA PRO A 25 1.62 -10.32 -16.88
C PRO A 25 2.16 -8.89 -16.74
N CYS A 26 2.16 -8.39 -15.51
CA CYS A 26 2.80 -7.12 -15.17
C CYS A 26 4.31 -7.33 -15.28
N PHE A 27 4.90 -6.93 -16.40
CA PHE A 27 6.36 -7.04 -16.61
C PHE A 27 7.06 -5.94 -15.83
N SER A 28 7.80 -6.31 -14.80
CA SER A 28 8.86 -5.46 -14.24
C SER A 28 9.94 -5.28 -15.32
N GLY A 29 10.26 -4.02 -15.65
CA GLY A 29 11.23 -3.71 -16.68
C GLY A 29 12.63 -4.14 -16.25
N THR A 30 13.21 -5.13 -16.92
CA THR A 30 14.62 -5.48 -16.79
C THR A 30 15.39 -4.93 -17.99
N LEU A 31 16.40 -4.10 -17.75
CA LEU A 31 17.36 -3.71 -18.79
C LEU A 31 18.50 -4.73 -18.86
N GLN A 32 18.73 -5.22 -20.07
CA GLN A 32 19.94 -5.99 -20.39
C GLN A 32 20.90 -5.08 -21.17
N LEU A 33 22.01 -4.75 -20.55
CA LEU A 33 23.06 -3.95 -21.17
C LEU A 33 24.20 -4.89 -21.60
N LYS A 34 24.55 -4.81 -22.87
CA LYS A 34 25.77 -5.48 -23.40
C LYS A 34 26.95 -4.57 -23.10
N VAL A 35 27.84 -4.99 -22.23
CA VAL A 35 29.02 -4.22 -21.84
C VAL A 35 30.31 -4.89 -22.38
N GLY A 36 31.06 -4.11 -23.12
CA GLY A 36 32.38 -4.50 -23.65
C GLY A 36 32.37 -5.33 -24.94
N PRO A 37 33.52 -5.46 -25.58
CA PRO A 37 33.70 -6.16 -26.87
C PRO A 37 33.41 -7.66 -26.77
N ASN A 38 33.55 -8.25 -25.58
CA ASN A 38 33.38 -9.71 -25.36
C ASN A 38 31.92 -10.06 -24.94
N GLY A 39 30.96 -9.11 -25.02
CA GLY A 39 29.55 -9.42 -24.87
C GLY A 39 29.07 -9.82 -23.48
N CYS A 40 29.70 -9.31 -22.43
CA CYS A 40 29.16 -9.49 -21.06
C CYS A 40 27.79 -8.83 -20.92
N PHE A 41 26.76 -9.59 -20.51
CA PHE A 41 25.42 -9.06 -20.27
C PHE A 41 25.24 -8.76 -18.80
N MET A 42 25.00 -7.48 -18.47
CA MET A 42 24.56 -7.07 -17.13
C MET A 42 23.06 -6.93 -17.13
N ARG A 43 22.39 -7.65 -16.23
CA ARG A 43 20.97 -7.50 -15.97
C ARG A 43 20.79 -6.57 -14.76
N LYS A 44 20.11 -5.45 -14.95
CA LYS A 44 19.74 -4.55 -13.88
C LYS A 44 18.22 -4.41 -13.83
N GLU A 45 17.64 -4.69 -12.66
CA GLU A 45 16.24 -4.38 -12.42
C GLU A 45 16.09 -2.87 -12.28
N ILE A 46 15.19 -2.30 -13.07
CA ILE A 46 14.89 -0.88 -13.02
C ILE A 46 13.58 -0.70 -12.28
N GLN A 47 13.64 0.06 -11.21
CA GLN A 47 12.46 0.53 -10.49
C GLN A 47 12.06 1.89 -11.05
N SER A 48 10.77 2.08 -11.29
CA SER A 48 10.26 3.38 -11.69
C SER A 48 10.43 4.40 -10.55
N VAL A 49 10.52 5.69 -10.90
CA VAL A 49 10.56 6.77 -9.89
C VAL A 49 9.34 6.69 -8.97
N LYS A 50 8.19 6.25 -9.49
CA LYS A 50 6.97 6.04 -8.71
C LYS A 50 7.15 4.92 -7.68
N GLU A 51 7.74 3.79 -8.07
CA GLU A 51 8.02 2.67 -7.14
C GLU A 51 9.01 3.07 -6.06
N LEU A 52 10.07 3.79 -6.43
CA LEU A 52 11.05 4.30 -5.48
C LEU A 52 10.43 5.29 -4.48
N ARG A 53 9.50 6.16 -4.93
CA ARG A 53 8.81 7.13 -4.08
C ARG A 53 7.93 6.46 -3.03
N TYR A 54 7.33 5.32 -3.36
CA TYR A 54 6.47 4.56 -2.43
C TYR A 54 7.17 3.41 -1.73
N LYS A 55 8.48 3.30 -1.90
CA LYS A 55 9.27 2.31 -1.17
C LYS A 55 9.25 2.65 0.32
N ASN A 56 8.93 1.66 1.15
CA ASN A 56 8.82 1.81 2.60
C ASN A 56 7.76 2.82 3.07
N ILE A 57 6.70 3.01 2.29
CA ILE A 57 5.56 3.85 2.64
C ILE A 57 4.28 3.04 2.47
N VAL A 58 3.41 3.08 3.46
CA VAL A 58 2.04 2.57 3.36
C VAL A 58 1.21 3.62 2.64
N ARG A 59 0.61 3.24 1.50
CA ARG A 59 -0.23 4.14 0.73
C ARG A 59 -1.59 4.30 1.39
N GLN A 60 -2.05 5.53 1.45
CA GLN A 60 -3.39 5.87 1.91
C GLN A 60 -4.45 5.22 1.01
N GLY A 61 -5.43 4.56 1.63
CA GLY A 61 -6.55 3.91 0.95
C GLY A 61 -7.85 4.70 0.95
N LEU A 62 -8.04 5.61 1.93
CA LEU A 62 -9.26 6.42 2.11
C LEU A 62 -8.89 7.90 2.19
N ASP A 63 -9.78 8.79 1.74
CA ASP A 63 -9.51 10.24 1.69
C ASP A 63 -9.22 10.88 3.06
N TYR A 64 -9.74 10.29 4.14
CA TYR A 64 -9.55 10.76 5.51
C TYR A 64 -8.49 10.00 6.31
N SER A 65 -7.80 9.01 5.72
CA SER A 65 -6.91 8.08 6.43
C SER A 65 -5.40 8.43 6.35
N CYS A 66 -5.04 9.67 6.01
CA CYS A 66 -3.64 10.08 5.89
C CYS A 66 -2.84 9.84 7.20
N GLY A 67 -3.42 10.13 8.35
CA GLY A 67 -2.80 9.90 9.65
C GLY A 67 -2.56 8.42 9.95
N SER A 68 -3.54 7.55 9.65
CA SER A 68 -3.39 6.09 9.84
C SER A 68 -2.38 5.49 8.88
N ALA A 69 -2.30 5.94 7.62
CA ALA A 69 -1.28 5.51 6.67
C ALA A 69 0.13 5.92 7.12
N ALA A 70 0.29 7.15 7.64
CA ALA A 70 1.56 7.62 8.21
C ALA A 70 1.96 6.80 9.43
N LEU A 71 1.04 6.56 10.37
CA LEU A 71 1.28 5.74 11.54
C LEU A 71 1.61 4.29 11.17
N ALA A 72 0.87 3.69 10.22
CA ALA A 72 1.17 2.36 9.70
C ALA A 72 2.57 2.29 9.09
N THR A 73 3.00 3.33 8.38
CA THR A 73 4.34 3.42 7.81
C THR A 73 5.41 3.36 8.89
N ILE A 74 5.27 4.15 9.95
CA ILE A 74 6.22 4.17 11.08
C ILE A 74 6.24 2.81 11.78
N ILE A 75 5.08 2.28 12.14
CA ILE A 75 4.99 1.00 12.87
C ILE A 75 5.55 -0.15 12.03
N LYS A 76 5.28 -0.16 10.75
CA LYS A 76 5.73 -1.23 9.84
C LYS A 76 7.22 -1.16 9.55
N TYR A 77 7.71 -0.01 9.11
CA TYR A 77 9.07 0.09 8.56
C TYR A 77 10.11 0.55 9.56
N TYR A 78 9.74 1.29 10.59
CA TYR A 78 10.66 1.71 11.64
C TYR A 78 10.69 0.71 12.82
N TYR A 79 9.51 0.27 13.29
CA TYR A 79 9.40 -0.70 14.38
C TYR A 79 9.33 -2.17 13.93
N GLY A 80 9.34 -2.45 12.63
CA GLY A 80 9.41 -3.81 12.08
C GLY A 80 8.15 -4.66 12.25
N ARG A 81 7.00 -4.08 12.61
CA ARG A 81 5.73 -4.82 12.73
C ARG A 81 5.04 -4.95 11.38
N ASN A 82 5.54 -5.88 10.54
CA ASN A 82 5.11 -6.04 9.15
C ASN A 82 3.65 -6.48 8.96
N ALA A 83 3.03 -7.10 9.95
CA ALA A 83 1.65 -7.60 9.86
C ALA A 83 0.59 -6.50 9.94
N LEU A 84 0.94 -5.29 10.43
CA LEU A 84 0.00 -4.20 10.60
C LEU A 84 -0.29 -3.50 9.29
N THR A 85 -1.58 -3.30 8.99
CA THR A 85 -2.06 -2.58 7.82
C THR A 85 -2.73 -1.25 8.20
N GLU A 86 -2.88 -0.33 7.24
CA GLU A 86 -3.66 0.90 7.44
C GLU A 86 -5.10 0.59 7.86
N GLN A 87 -5.70 -0.44 7.24
CA GLN A 87 -7.09 -0.84 7.50
C GLN A 87 -7.29 -1.29 8.95
N ASP A 88 -6.31 -1.96 9.55
CA ASP A 88 -6.39 -2.37 10.96
C ASP A 88 -6.44 -1.15 11.89
N ILE A 89 -5.65 -0.12 11.59
CA ILE A 89 -5.65 1.15 12.33
C ILE A 89 -6.98 1.87 12.17
N VAL A 90 -7.45 2.00 10.93
CA VAL A 90 -8.71 2.65 10.61
C VAL A 90 -9.86 1.98 11.35
N LYS A 91 -9.95 0.65 11.27
CA LYS A 91 -11.00 -0.14 11.91
C LYS A 91 -11.00 0.05 13.44
N ASP A 92 -9.85 -0.10 14.10
CA ASP A 92 -9.74 0.02 15.55
C ASP A 92 -10.13 1.43 16.04
N ILE A 93 -9.74 2.47 15.31
CA ILE A 93 -10.07 3.85 15.71
C ILE A 93 -11.55 4.16 15.46
N LEU A 94 -12.14 3.70 14.34
CA LEU A 94 -13.56 3.88 14.06
C LEU A 94 -14.45 3.14 15.06
N GLU A 95 -14.07 1.94 15.47
CA GLU A 95 -14.82 1.17 16.48
C GLU A 95 -14.84 1.84 17.86
N LYS A 96 -13.86 2.68 18.17
CA LYS A 96 -13.69 3.31 19.50
C LYS A 96 -13.92 4.81 19.51
N GLY A 97 -14.02 5.43 18.35
CA GLY A 97 -14.13 6.88 18.17
C GLY A 97 -15.48 7.32 17.64
N ASP A 98 -15.60 8.62 17.38
CA ASP A 98 -16.74 9.23 16.70
C ASP A 98 -16.59 9.09 15.18
N ASP A 99 -17.26 8.08 14.62
CA ASP A 99 -17.19 7.71 13.19
C ASP A 99 -17.61 8.88 12.27
N ALA A 100 -18.65 9.64 12.63
CA ALA A 100 -19.13 10.76 11.83
C ALA A 100 -18.10 11.89 11.78
N ARG A 101 -17.50 12.24 12.93
CA ARG A 101 -16.44 13.26 13.01
C ARG A 101 -15.22 12.84 12.20
N ILE A 102 -14.81 11.56 12.31
CA ILE A 102 -13.62 11.05 11.64
C ILE A 102 -13.80 11.06 10.12
N LYS A 103 -14.96 10.68 9.60
CA LYS A 103 -15.25 10.72 8.17
C LYS A 103 -15.29 12.14 7.60
N ASP A 104 -15.69 13.12 8.40
CA ASP A 104 -15.75 14.54 7.99
C ASP A 104 -14.38 15.24 8.12
N LYS A 105 -13.67 15.05 9.23
CA LYS A 105 -12.46 15.81 9.59
C LYS A 105 -11.16 15.01 9.58
N GLY A 106 -11.24 13.69 9.36
CA GLY A 106 -10.10 12.79 9.47
C GLY A 106 -9.75 12.41 10.91
N PHE A 107 -8.69 11.65 11.07
CA PHE A 107 -8.15 11.25 12.37
C PHE A 107 -7.44 12.43 13.06
N SER A 108 -7.78 12.65 14.33
CA SER A 108 -7.02 13.58 15.16
C SER A 108 -5.71 12.96 15.64
N LEU A 109 -4.74 13.80 16.04
CA LEU A 109 -3.52 13.32 16.69
C LEU A 109 -3.80 12.54 17.97
N LEU A 110 -4.90 12.86 18.67
CA LEU A 110 -5.31 12.13 19.85
C LEU A 110 -5.78 10.70 19.51
N ASP A 111 -6.56 10.54 18.44
CA ASP A 111 -6.98 9.21 17.98
C ASP A 111 -5.78 8.33 17.65
N LEU A 112 -4.80 8.88 16.93
CA LEU A 112 -3.56 8.19 16.55
C LEU A 112 -2.69 7.85 17.77
N LYS A 113 -2.57 8.80 18.72
CA LYS A 113 -1.86 8.60 19.98
C LYS A 113 -2.47 7.44 20.78
N GLN A 114 -3.78 7.48 21.00
CA GLN A 114 -4.49 6.43 21.72
C GLN A 114 -4.37 5.07 21.06
N TYR A 115 -4.41 5.02 19.73
CA TYR A 115 -4.16 3.78 19.00
C TYR A 115 -2.75 3.26 19.26
N ALA A 116 -1.72 4.11 19.13
CA ALA A 116 -0.33 3.72 19.34
C ALA A 116 -0.10 3.21 20.77
N GLU A 117 -0.68 3.85 21.77
CA GLU A 117 -0.61 3.42 23.17
C GLU A 117 -1.27 2.05 23.40
N ARG A 118 -2.43 1.79 22.77
CA ARG A 118 -3.07 0.46 22.80
C ARG A 118 -2.21 -0.63 22.18
N GLN A 119 -1.38 -0.27 21.18
CA GLN A 119 -0.42 -1.20 20.57
C GLN A 119 0.87 -1.37 21.38
N GLY A 120 0.96 -0.72 22.55
CA GLY A 120 2.11 -0.80 23.46
C GLY A 120 3.25 0.15 23.13
N PHE A 121 3.03 1.16 22.29
CA PHE A 121 3.98 2.23 22.03
C PHE A 121 3.80 3.36 23.04
N ARG A 122 4.88 3.99 23.44
CA ARG A 122 4.82 5.28 24.11
C ARG A 122 4.63 6.37 23.07
N ALA A 123 3.53 7.11 23.13
CA ALA A 123 3.21 8.18 22.21
C ALA A 123 2.91 9.47 22.96
N GLU A 124 3.58 10.56 22.60
CA GLU A 124 3.41 11.89 23.18
C GLU A 124 3.17 12.90 22.05
N GLY A 125 2.33 13.90 22.33
CA GLY A 125 2.04 14.98 21.38
C GLY A 125 2.67 16.28 21.88
N TYR A 126 3.40 16.97 20.99
CA TYR A 126 4.03 18.24 21.29
C TYR A 126 3.54 19.30 20.31
N LYS A 127 3.33 20.52 20.80
CA LYS A 127 3.15 21.69 19.96
C LYS A 127 4.53 22.34 19.81
N ILE A 128 5.04 22.35 18.59
CA ILE A 128 6.35 22.92 18.26
C ILE A 128 6.20 23.90 17.10
N GLU A 129 7.05 24.90 17.07
CA GLU A 129 7.17 25.80 15.92
C GLU A 129 8.02 25.17 14.80
N ALA A 130 7.81 25.60 13.56
CA ALA A 130 8.44 24.97 12.40
C ALA A 130 9.99 25.04 12.41
N ASP A 131 10.57 26.07 13.00
CA ASP A 131 12.02 26.24 13.15
C ASP A 131 12.64 25.26 14.18
N GLN A 132 11.84 24.79 15.11
CA GLN A 132 12.27 23.83 16.14
C GLN A 132 12.33 22.39 15.61
N LEU A 133 11.67 22.10 14.48
CA LEU A 133 11.65 20.76 13.89
C LEU A 133 13.05 20.21 13.59
N SER A 134 13.98 21.08 13.15
CA SER A 134 15.36 20.68 12.84
C SER A 134 16.22 20.34 14.07
N GLN A 135 15.74 20.71 15.28
CA GLN A 135 16.45 20.49 16.54
C GLN A 135 15.96 19.23 17.28
N LEU A 136 14.88 18.60 16.78
CA LEU A 136 14.39 17.35 17.35
C LEU A 136 15.35 16.21 17.04
N SER A 137 16.00 15.72 18.07
CA SER A 137 16.71 14.44 18.01
C SER A 137 15.70 13.31 18.20
N ILE A 138 15.46 12.54 17.14
CA ILE A 138 14.58 11.37 17.16
C ILE A 138 15.42 10.12 17.30
#